data_c62a189d2276b354aff46fb63dec0c83
#
_entry.id   c62a189d2276b354aff46fb63dec0c83
#
_cell.length_a   1.000
_cell.length_b   1.000
_cell.length_c   1.000
_cell.angle_alpha   90.00
_cell.angle_beta   90.00
_cell.angle_gamma   90.00
#
_symmetry.space_group_name_H-M   'P 1'
#
loop_
_entity.id
_entity.type
_entity.pdbx_description
1 polymer ?
#
loop_
_entity_poly.entity_id
_entity_poly.type
_entity_poly.pdbx_seq_one_letter_code
_entity_poly.pdbx_strand_id
1 'polypeptide(L)'
;LQRPFESDGFGLLADEAAALELSARLLRFTFRRHDNGYRRRRIDEAADILNSEFARPLTIAEIARRVGLNECYLKRYFKAQTGETVAGRLRRLRLEHALALIESGSTVQAAMHFCGYRHAGRFNEAFRRHYGFLPSDAKKC
;
A
#
# COMPACT_ATOMS: atom_id res chain seq x y z
N LEU A 1 -17.60 -72.94 5.68
CA LEU A 1 -16.38 -72.17 5.95
C LEU A 1 -16.41 -70.87 5.13
N GLN A 2 -17.04 -69.87 5.67
CA GLN A 2 -17.00 -68.51 5.11
C GLN A 2 -15.80 -67.77 5.64
N ARG A 3 -14.92 -67.37 4.72
CA ARG A 3 -13.87 -66.39 5.04
C ARG A 3 -14.50 -65.01 5.17
N PRO A 4 -14.17 -64.22 6.21
CA PRO A 4 -14.59 -62.85 6.22
C PRO A 4 -13.89 -62.11 5.05
N PHE A 5 -14.68 -61.38 4.31
CA PHE A 5 -14.22 -60.54 3.23
C PHE A 5 -13.46 -59.35 3.88
N GLU A 6 -12.16 -59.31 3.73
CA GLU A 6 -11.35 -58.21 4.18
C GLU A 6 -11.65 -56.99 3.28
N SER A 7 -12.45 -56.10 3.79
CA SER A 7 -12.73 -54.80 3.16
C SER A 7 -11.84 -53.70 3.70
N ASP A 8 -10.67 -54.04 4.21
CA ASP A 8 -9.80 -53.09 4.90
C ASP A 8 -8.92 -52.22 3.97
N GLY A 9 -8.85 -52.58 2.69
CA GLY A 9 -8.05 -51.80 1.73
C GLY A 9 -8.64 -50.45 1.34
N PHE A 10 -9.96 -50.30 1.40
CA PHE A 10 -10.64 -49.06 1.01
C PHE A 10 -10.63 -48.00 2.12
N GLY A 11 -10.61 -48.39 3.38
CA GLY A 11 -10.54 -47.50 4.52
C GLY A 11 -9.18 -46.80 4.64
N LEU A 12 -8.09 -47.54 4.43
CA LEU A 12 -6.73 -47.03 4.48
C LEU A 12 -6.46 -45.97 3.37
N LEU A 13 -6.96 -46.20 2.15
CA LEU A 13 -6.81 -45.22 1.05
C LEU A 13 -7.63 -43.95 1.28
N ALA A 14 -8.80 -44.02 1.91
CA ALA A 14 -9.60 -42.87 2.28
C ALA A 14 -8.94 -42.03 3.37
N ASP A 15 -8.31 -42.66 4.34
CA ASP A 15 -7.59 -41.98 5.43
C ASP A 15 -6.30 -41.33 4.94
N GLU A 16 -5.57 -41.94 4.02
CA GLU A 16 -4.39 -41.33 3.37
C GLU A 16 -4.79 -40.12 2.50
N ALA A 17 -5.88 -40.22 1.74
CA ALA A 17 -6.38 -39.10 0.94
C ALA A 17 -6.83 -37.94 1.81
N ALA A 18 -7.50 -38.20 2.95
CA ALA A 18 -7.90 -37.18 3.92
C ALA A 18 -6.70 -36.52 4.58
N ALA A 19 -5.66 -37.30 4.95
CA ALA A 19 -4.42 -36.78 5.52
C ALA A 19 -3.65 -35.88 4.54
N LEU A 20 -3.58 -36.28 3.26
CA LEU A 20 -2.96 -35.46 2.20
C LEU A 20 -3.73 -34.18 1.94
N GLU A 21 -5.05 -34.22 1.97
CA GLU A 21 -5.88 -33.03 1.80
C GLU A 21 -5.76 -32.05 2.96
N LEU A 22 -5.73 -32.54 4.20
CA LEU A 22 -5.45 -31.74 5.40
C LEU A 22 -4.07 -31.11 5.34
N SER A 23 -3.05 -31.87 4.94
CA SER A 23 -1.69 -31.36 4.76
C SER A 23 -1.63 -30.27 3.69
N ALA A 24 -2.32 -30.45 2.57
CA ALA A 24 -2.41 -29.45 1.50
C ALA A 24 -3.15 -28.17 1.96
N ARG A 25 -4.19 -28.31 2.80
CA ARG A 25 -4.92 -27.18 3.37
C ARG A 25 -4.06 -26.42 4.38
N LEU A 26 -3.32 -27.12 5.24
CA LEU A 26 -2.39 -26.51 6.19
C LEU A 26 -1.25 -25.79 5.47
N LEU A 27 -0.67 -26.39 4.44
CA LEU A 27 0.35 -25.74 3.61
C LEU A 27 -0.18 -24.50 2.92
N ARG A 28 -1.38 -24.54 2.35
CA ARG A 28 -2.00 -23.34 1.74
C ARG A 28 -2.30 -22.26 2.79
N PHE A 29 -2.68 -22.65 3.99
CA PHE A 29 -2.95 -21.72 5.09
C PHE A 29 -1.66 -21.07 5.60
N THR A 30 -0.60 -21.83 5.78
CA THR A 30 0.72 -21.32 6.19
C THR A 30 1.35 -20.46 5.11
N PHE A 31 1.24 -20.87 3.84
CA PHE A 31 1.71 -20.06 2.69
C PHE A 31 0.97 -18.73 2.58
N ARG A 32 -0.37 -18.72 2.73
CA ARG A 32 -1.16 -17.47 2.74
C ARG A 32 -0.78 -16.55 3.90
N ARG A 33 -0.49 -17.11 5.06
CA ARG A 33 -0.12 -16.32 6.25
C ARG A 33 1.27 -15.70 6.10
N HIS A 34 2.20 -16.43 5.51
CA HIS A 34 3.56 -15.95 5.20
C HIS A 34 3.52 -14.88 4.11
N ASP A 35 2.73 -15.10 3.06
CA ASP A 35 2.55 -14.15 1.96
C ASP A 35 1.90 -12.84 2.42
N ASN A 36 0.91 -12.90 3.31
CA ASN A 36 0.29 -11.70 3.88
C ASN A 36 1.25 -10.89 4.75
N GLY A 37 2.10 -11.54 5.55
CA GLY A 37 3.12 -10.87 6.36
C GLY A 37 4.19 -10.19 5.50
N TYR A 38 4.64 -10.86 4.47
CA TYR A 38 5.59 -10.33 3.51
C TYR A 38 5.03 -9.11 2.76
N ARG A 39 3.81 -9.23 2.21
CA ARG A 39 3.14 -8.13 1.50
C ARG A 39 2.94 -6.92 2.40
N ARG A 40 2.48 -7.15 3.63
CA ARG A 40 2.27 -6.07 4.60
C ARG A 40 3.53 -5.25 4.82
N ARG A 41 4.66 -5.92 5.07
CA ARG A 41 5.97 -5.26 5.24
C ARG A 41 6.35 -4.44 4.01
N ARG A 42 6.16 -4.96 2.79
CA ARG A 42 6.47 -4.23 1.55
C ARG A 42 5.62 -2.99 1.37
N ILE A 43 4.36 -3.04 1.80
CA ILE A 43 3.48 -1.87 1.76
C ILE A 43 3.88 -0.86 2.85
N ASP A 44 4.25 -1.31 4.03
CA ASP A 44 4.76 -0.43 5.10
C ASP A 44 6.06 0.27 4.63
N GLU A 45 6.99 -0.44 4.02
CA GLU A 45 8.19 0.13 3.40
C GLU A 45 7.85 1.18 2.31
N ALA A 46 6.85 0.91 1.47
CA ALA A 46 6.40 1.87 0.48
C ALA A 46 5.80 3.14 1.13
N ALA A 47 5.05 2.98 2.21
CA ALA A 47 4.53 4.11 2.97
C ALA A 47 5.65 4.93 3.62
N ASP A 48 6.69 4.29 4.14
CA ASP A 48 7.87 4.96 4.72
C ASP A 48 8.64 5.75 3.66
N ILE A 49 8.81 5.21 2.45
CA ILE A 49 9.41 5.93 1.32
C ILE A 49 8.60 7.20 1.00
N LEU A 50 7.28 7.09 0.91
CA LEU A 50 6.41 8.23 0.66
C LEU A 50 6.53 9.29 1.77
N ASN A 51 6.52 8.88 3.03
CA ASN A 51 6.60 9.77 4.17
C ASN A 51 7.95 10.51 4.25
N SER A 52 9.04 9.86 3.88
CA SER A 52 10.39 10.44 3.96
C SER A 52 10.81 11.21 2.70
N GLU A 53 10.28 10.84 1.54
CA GLU A 53 10.76 11.36 0.25
C GLU A 53 9.68 12.07 -0.58
N PHE A 54 8.56 12.48 0.01
CA PHE A 54 7.44 13.10 -0.69
C PHE A 54 7.82 14.34 -1.53
N ALA A 55 8.85 15.06 -1.13
CA ALA A 55 9.34 16.25 -1.84
C ALA A 55 10.07 15.93 -3.15
N ARG A 56 10.55 14.70 -3.31
CA ARG A 56 11.24 14.24 -4.53
C ARG A 56 10.25 13.83 -5.62
N PRO A 57 10.67 13.83 -6.89
CA PRO A 57 9.88 13.28 -7.98
C PRO A 57 9.84 11.76 -7.90
N LEU A 58 8.93 11.22 -7.07
CA LEU A 58 8.71 9.78 -6.92
C LEU A 58 7.72 9.27 -7.98
N THR A 59 8.09 8.17 -8.64
CA THR A 59 7.19 7.43 -9.53
C THR A 59 6.74 6.13 -8.86
N ILE A 60 5.57 5.64 -9.27
CA ILE A 60 5.07 4.35 -8.78
C ILE A 60 6.03 3.21 -9.16
N ALA A 61 6.59 3.27 -10.37
CA ALA A 61 7.59 2.31 -10.84
C ALA A 61 8.84 2.26 -9.95
N GLU A 62 9.34 3.41 -9.54
CA GLU A 62 10.50 3.50 -8.64
C GLU A 62 10.20 2.91 -7.26
N ILE A 63 9.06 3.27 -6.67
CA ILE A 63 8.65 2.74 -5.36
C ILE A 63 8.47 1.23 -5.44
N ALA A 64 7.76 0.73 -6.45
CA ALA A 64 7.54 -0.70 -6.66
C ALA A 64 8.85 -1.48 -6.77
N ARG A 65 9.80 -0.98 -7.55
CA ARG A 65 11.13 -1.57 -7.69
C ARG A 65 11.88 -1.62 -6.36
N ARG A 66 11.84 -0.55 -5.58
CA ARG A 66 12.56 -0.46 -4.28
C ARG A 66 12.00 -1.41 -3.24
N VAL A 67 10.70 -1.64 -3.24
CA VAL A 67 10.04 -2.57 -2.30
C VAL A 67 9.91 -3.99 -2.87
N GLY A 68 10.44 -4.28 -4.07
CA GLY A 68 10.41 -5.61 -4.68
C GLY A 68 9.02 -6.09 -5.09
N LEU A 69 8.14 -5.17 -5.50
CA LEU A 69 6.81 -5.45 -6.04
C LEU A 69 6.71 -4.93 -7.47
N ASN A 70 5.81 -5.50 -8.27
CA ASN A 70 5.42 -4.83 -9.51
C ASN A 70 4.38 -3.72 -9.21
N GLU A 71 4.23 -2.79 -10.15
CA GLU A 71 3.34 -1.63 -9.98
C GLU A 71 1.88 -2.01 -9.73
N CYS A 72 1.39 -3.05 -10.41
CA CYS A 72 0.01 -3.51 -10.27
C CYS A 72 -0.25 -4.02 -8.85
N TYR A 73 0.65 -4.85 -8.32
CA TYR A 73 0.57 -5.35 -6.95
C TYR A 73 0.73 -4.23 -5.93
N LEU A 74 1.68 -3.31 -6.13
CA LEU A 74 1.86 -2.16 -5.24
C LEU A 74 0.55 -1.34 -5.16
N LYS A 75 -0.01 -0.94 -6.29
CA LYS A 75 -1.27 -0.16 -6.33
C LYS A 75 -2.41 -0.86 -5.61
N ARG A 76 -2.60 -2.15 -5.90
CA ARG A 76 -3.69 -2.95 -5.34
C ARG A 76 -3.56 -3.14 -3.83
N TYR A 77 -2.39 -3.59 -3.38
CA TYR A 77 -2.19 -3.90 -1.96
C TYR A 77 -2.04 -2.65 -1.11
N PHE A 78 -1.43 -1.59 -1.63
CA PHE A 78 -1.35 -0.32 -0.93
C PHE A 78 -2.74 0.22 -0.63
N LYS A 79 -3.62 0.26 -1.62
CA LYS A 79 -5.01 0.70 -1.42
C LYS A 79 -5.79 -0.22 -0.47
N ALA A 80 -5.60 -1.54 -0.58
CA ALA A 80 -6.27 -2.50 0.29
C ALA A 80 -5.82 -2.37 1.76
N GLN A 81 -4.54 -2.07 2.01
CA GLN A 81 -3.98 -1.97 3.36
C GLN A 81 -4.18 -0.60 3.99
N THR A 82 -4.05 0.48 3.22
CA THR A 82 -4.06 1.87 3.72
C THR A 82 -5.37 2.62 3.48
N GLY A 83 -6.23 2.12 2.61
CA GLY A 83 -7.48 2.76 2.20
C GLY A 83 -7.32 3.84 1.13
N GLU A 84 -6.12 4.24 0.78
CA GLU A 84 -5.83 5.27 -0.21
C GLU A 84 -4.88 4.78 -1.31
N THR A 85 -4.87 5.45 -2.46
CA THR A 85 -3.92 5.13 -3.53
C THR A 85 -2.53 5.70 -3.21
N VAL A 86 -1.47 5.10 -3.80
CA VAL A 86 -0.10 5.62 -3.68
C VAL A 86 -0.01 7.09 -4.10
N ALA A 87 -0.61 7.44 -5.24
CA ALA A 87 -0.65 8.82 -5.74
C ALA A 87 -1.46 9.75 -4.83
N GLY A 88 -2.56 9.26 -4.27
CA GLY A 88 -3.38 9.99 -3.31
C GLY A 88 -2.60 10.31 -2.02
N ARG A 89 -1.91 9.32 -1.49
CA ARG A 89 -1.03 9.48 -0.32
C ARG A 89 0.05 10.52 -0.57
N LEU A 90 0.76 10.42 -1.69
CA LEU A 90 1.82 11.37 -2.05
C LEU A 90 1.28 12.80 -2.16
N ARG A 91 0.12 12.95 -2.81
CA ARG A 91 -0.54 14.26 -2.93
C ARG A 91 -0.92 14.82 -1.56
N ARG A 92 -1.54 14.02 -0.72
CA ARG A 92 -1.94 14.43 0.64
C ARG A 92 -0.74 14.87 1.47
N LEU A 93 0.34 14.09 1.52
CA LEU A 93 1.57 14.44 2.24
C LEU A 93 2.15 15.77 1.77
N ARG A 94 2.23 15.98 0.45
CA ARG A 94 2.71 17.25 -0.12
C ARG A 94 1.86 18.44 0.28
N LEU A 95 0.55 18.30 0.26
CA LEU A 95 -0.37 19.38 0.63
C LEU A 95 -0.36 19.67 2.13
N GLU A 96 -0.33 18.65 2.97
CA GLU A 96 -0.23 18.81 4.44
C GLU A 96 1.07 19.53 4.84
N HIS A 97 2.20 19.15 4.27
CA HIS A 97 3.47 19.82 4.50
C HIS A 97 3.51 21.25 3.95
N ALA A 98 2.89 21.48 2.79
CA ALA A 98 2.78 22.83 2.23
C ALA A 98 1.95 23.75 3.13
N LEU A 99 0.81 23.27 3.64
CA LEU A 99 -0.01 24.02 4.58
C LEU A 99 0.79 24.39 5.85
N ALA A 100 1.46 23.40 6.45
CA ALA A 100 2.27 23.65 7.66
C ALA A 100 3.37 24.68 7.41
N LEU A 101 4.03 24.66 6.25
CA LEU A 101 5.03 25.68 5.88
C LEU A 101 4.42 27.07 5.72
N ILE A 102 3.26 27.17 5.07
CA ILE A 102 2.55 28.45 4.89
C ILE A 102 2.11 29.03 6.25
N GLU A 103 1.55 28.19 7.11
CA GLU A 103 1.14 28.58 8.46
C GLU A 103 2.34 29.02 9.33
N SER A 104 3.50 28.40 9.15
CA SER A 104 4.73 28.79 9.83
C SER A 104 5.41 30.06 9.28
N GLY A 105 4.83 30.69 8.26
CA GLY A 105 5.31 31.97 7.72
C GLY A 105 6.04 31.87 6.37
N SER A 106 6.19 30.70 5.79
CA SER A 106 6.77 30.53 4.45
C SER A 106 5.89 31.17 3.38
N THR A 107 6.50 31.57 2.27
CA THR A 107 5.73 32.00 1.10
C THR A 107 5.03 30.81 0.45
N VAL A 108 3.89 31.03 -0.19
CA VAL A 108 3.18 30.00 -0.96
C VAL A 108 4.08 29.37 -2.00
N GLN A 109 4.89 30.19 -2.69
CA GLN A 109 5.82 29.72 -3.71
C GLN A 109 6.93 28.83 -3.12
N ALA A 110 7.51 29.21 -2.01
CA ALA A 110 8.53 28.40 -1.32
C ALA A 110 7.94 27.07 -0.84
N ALA A 111 6.77 27.07 -0.21
CA ALA A 111 6.07 25.87 0.23
C ALA A 111 5.75 24.93 -0.94
N MET A 112 5.25 25.48 -2.03
CA MET A 112 4.96 24.73 -3.26
C MET A 112 6.21 24.01 -3.80
N HIS A 113 7.31 24.71 -3.96
CA HIS A 113 8.57 24.14 -4.46
C HIS A 113 9.16 23.11 -3.50
N PHE A 114 9.16 23.39 -2.21
CA PHE A 114 9.65 22.46 -1.20
C PHE A 114 8.89 21.13 -1.22
N CYS A 115 7.58 21.19 -1.44
CA CYS A 115 6.73 20.00 -1.50
C CYS A 115 6.70 19.30 -2.88
N GLY A 116 7.58 19.70 -3.80
CA GLY A 116 7.77 19.03 -5.08
C GLY A 116 6.80 19.43 -6.18
N TYR A 117 6.06 20.53 -6.03
CA TYR A 117 5.24 21.09 -7.10
C TYR A 117 6.05 22.08 -7.96
N ARG A 118 6.00 21.90 -9.28
CA ARG A 118 6.70 22.78 -10.24
C ARG A 118 5.81 23.84 -10.84
N HIS A 119 4.49 23.66 -10.80
CA HIS A 119 3.52 24.52 -11.47
C HIS A 119 2.46 25.00 -10.47
N ALA A 120 2.36 26.33 -10.32
CA ALA A 120 1.43 26.97 -9.39
C ALA A 120 -0.04 26.61 -9.65
N GLY A 121 -0.44 26.54 -10.92
CA GLY A 121 -1.82 26.17 -11.28
C GLY A 121 -2.21 24.78 -10.76
N ARG A 122 -1.36 23.78 -10.93
CA ARG A 122 -1.60 22.42 -10.43
C ARG A 122 -1.58 22.36 -8.90
N PHE A 123 -0.70 23.13 -8.28
CA PHE A 123 -0.64 23.22 -6.82
C PHE A 123 -1.92 23.85 -6.25
N ASN A 124 -2.31 25.01 -6.77
CA ASN A 124 -3.51 25.73 -6.33
C ASN A 124 -4.78 24.89 -6.51
N GLU A 125 -4.92 24.21 -7.64
CA GLU A 125 -6.04 23.31 -7.91
C GLU A 125 -6.08 22.13 -6.92
N ALA A 126 -4.95 21.45 -6.71
CA ALA A 126 -4.85 20.34 -5.78
C ALA A 126 -5.12 20.78 -4.34
N PHE A 127 -4.58 21.92 -3.92
CA PHE A 127 -4.74 22.49 -2.60
C PHE A 127 -6.21 22.87 -2.34
N ARG A 128 -6.82 23.59 -3.29
CA ARG A 128 -8.24 23.99 -3.20
C ARG A 128 -9.18 22.77 -3.18
N ARG A 129 -8.89 21.75 -3.97
CA ARG A 129 -9.67 20.52 -3.98
C ARG A 129 -9.58 19.78 -2.64
N HIS A 130 -8.43 19.82 -1.98
CA HIS A 130 -8.19 19.13 -0.71
C HIS A 130 -8.72 19.90 0.50
N TYR A 131 -8.49 21.21 0.56
CA TYR A 131 -8.82 22.04 1.72
C TYR A 131 -10.06 22.93 1.52
N GLY A 132 -10.52 23.13 0.31
CA GLY A 132 -11.66 24.00 -0.01
C GLY A 132 -11.34 25.49 -0.13
N PHE A 133 -10.09 25.92 0.08
CA PHE A 133 -9.63 27.30 -0.04
C PHE A 133 -8.26 27.36 -0.74
N LEU A 134 -7.85 28.56 -1.16
CA LEU A 134 -6.57 28.76 -1.84
C LEU A 134 -5.40 28.82 -0.84
N PRO A 135 -4.16 28.44 -1.27
CA PRO A 135 -2.97 28.55 -0.42
C PRO A 135 -2.70 29.96 0.10
N SER A 136 -3.07 30.98 -0.70
CA SER A 136 -2.96 32.40 -0.31
C SER A 136 -3.85 32.78 0.89
N ASP A 137 -4.96 32.08 1.06
CA ASP A 137 -5.92 32.34 2.14
C ASP A 137 -5.51 31.66 3.44
N ALA A 138 -4.66 30.65 3.39
CA ALA A 138 -4.14 29.92 4.56
C ALA A 138 -3.36 30.85 5.53
N LYS A 139 -2.78 31.96 5.05
CA LYS A 139 -2.09 32.95 5.90
C LYS A 139 -3.04 33.84 6.69
N LYS A 140 -4.31 33.86 6.35
CA LYS A 140 -5.30 34.74 6.98
C LYS A 140 -6.03 34.08 8.15
N CYS A 141 -5.81 32.78 8.31
CA CYS A 141 -6.31 32.01 9.44
C CYS A 141 -5.21 31.89 10.51
#